data_e7e3e6b453c6b7e1a87030bb82f12f52
#
_entry.id   e7e3e6b453c6b7e1a87030bb82f12f52
#
_cell.length_a   1.000
_cell.length_b   1.000
_cell.length_c   1.000
_cell.angle_alpha   90.00
_cell.angle_beta   90.00
_cell.angle_gamma   90.00
#
_symmetry.space_group_name_H-M   'P 1'
#
loop_
_entity.id
_entity.type
_entity.pdbx_description
1 polymer ?
#
loop_
_entity_poly.entity_id
_entity_poly.type
_entity_poly.pdbx_seq_one_letter_code
_entity_poly.pdbx_strand_id
1 'polypeptide(L)'
;MLSMNQYIKNTFWFLSCFILCGILLGCKTTTSEKPKDPSKVNPEKYLGKMRIFLEVHEDGIRSQNVKVLRRRPIEVSIDQSPILTESLMQEIRLVNNQYGFHLDVQCDQRGTWLLESYTATNGGKRLAIFVDYPEQQWIAAPIIRTRLAEGKLVIIPDASVEEANRIAMTVMNSIRKIKKIKKPKKDKPSNGSTTSRTTKLKNPHSKK
;
A
#
# COMPACT_ATOMS: atom_id res chain seq x y z
N MET A 1 22.05 38.05 56.96
CA MET A 1 21.15 38.97 56.24
C MET A 1 21.63 39.02 54.77
N LEU A 2 21.06 38.20 53.92
CA LEU A 2 21.33 38.24 52.45
C LEU A 2 20.53 39.39 51.87
N SER A 3 21.21 40.29 51.19
CA SER A 3 20.65 41.55 50.71
C SER A 3 19.51 41.29 49.72
N MET A 4 18.40 41.98 49.90
CA MET A 4 17.19 41.95 49.04
C MET A 4 17.48 42.10 47.55
N ASN A 5 18.64 42.61 47.18
CA ASN A 5 19.09 42.83 45.82
C ASN A 5 19.56 41.55 45.10
N GLN A 6 19.96 40.49 45.83
CA GLN A 6 20.30 39.19 45.22
C GLN A 6 19.06 38.33 44.91
N TYR A 7 18.00 38.51 45.69
CA TYR A 7 16.74 37.80 45.43
C TYR A 7 16.06 38.27 44.18
N ILE A 8 16.10 39.56 43.89
CA ILE A 8 15.50 40.18 42.69
C ILE A 8 16.27 39.76 41.43
N LYS A 9 17.59 39.64 41.47
CA LYS A 9 18.39 39.17 40.29
C LYS A 9 18.15 37.71 40.00
N ASN A 10 18.02 36.83 40.97
CA ASN A 10 17.74 35.42 40.74
C ASN A 10 16.32 35.15 40.24
N THR A 11 15.32 35.87 40.73
CA THR A 11 13.94 35.73 40.22
C THR A 11 13.81 36.22 38.77
N PHE A 12 14.55 37.28 38.40
CA PHE A 12 14.54 37.77 37.00
C PHE A 12 15.24 36.78 36.03
N TRP A 13 16.27 36.08 36.47
CA TRP A 13 16.94 35.08 35.63
C TRP A 13 16.10 33.83 35.45
N PHE A 14 15.39 33.36 36.49
CA PHE A 14 14.46 32.25 36.38
C PHE A 14 13.27 32.56 35.48
N LEU A 15 12.72 33.78 35.54
CA LEU A 15 11.64 34.21 34.65
C LEU A 15 12.06 34.31 33.18
N SER A 16 13.29 34.80 32.94
CA SER A 16 13.86 34.90 31.56
C SER A 16 14.13 33.51 30.95
N CYS A 17 14.57 32.54 31.76
CA CYS A 17 14.81 31.16 31.28
C CYS A 17 13.49 30.44 30.95
N PHE A 18 12.40 30.72 31.67
CA PHE A 18 11.09 30.12 31.41
C PHE A 18 10.45 30.66 30.11
N ILE A 19 10.68 31.93 29.79
CA ILE A 19 10.18 32.53 28.53
C ILE A 19 10.97 32.00 27.32
N LEU A 20 12.28 31.76 27.46
CA LEU A 20 13.12 31.22 26.36
C LEU A 20 12.84 29.75 26.08
N CYS A 21 12.47 28.95 27.07
CA CYS A 21 12.10 27.53 26.93
C CYS A 21 10.74 27.32 26.27
N GLY A 22 9.82 28.31 26.36
CA GLY A 22 8.48 28.24 25.77
C GLY A 22 8.44 28.38 24.23
N ILE A 23 9.54 28.86 23.61
CA ILE A 23 9.59 29.14 22.17
C ILE A 23 10.06 27.92 21.36
N LEU A 24 10.66 26.90 21.97
CA LEU A 24 11.19 25.73 21.27
C LEU A 24 10.25 24.51 21.21
N LEU A 25 9.09 24.57 21.84
CA LEU A 25 8.06 23.53 21.78
C LEU A 25 6.96 23.81 20.74
N GLY A 26 7.32 24.44 19.67
CA GLY A 26 6.53 24.47 18.44
C GLY A 26 6.62 23.12 17.75
N CYS A 27 6.14 22.02 18.36
CA CYS A 27 5.76 20.84 17.63
C CYS A 27 4.73 21.27 16.58
N LYS A 28 5.15 21.35 15.32
CA LYS A 28 4.23 21.27 14.19
C LYS A 28 3.52 19.91 14.32
N THR A 29 2.40 19.89 15.01
CA THR A 29 1.41 18.85 14.87
C THR A 29 1.08 18.87 13.39
N THR A 30 1.64 17.93 12.63
CA THR A 30 1.14 17.59 11.30
C THR A 30 -0.27 17.10 11.57
N THR A 31 -1.23 18.01 11.51
CA THR A 31 -2.65 17.69 11.54
C THR A 31 -2.82 16.78 10.35
N SER A 32 -2.95 15.49 10.60
CA SER A 32 -3.48 14.54 9.64
C SER A 32 -4.84 15.13 9.28
N GLU A 33 -4.92 15.80 8.13
CA GLU A 33 -6.18 16.29 7.59
C GLU A 33 -7.10 15.09 7.49
N LYS A 34 -8.09 15.04 8.37
CA LYS A 34 -9.21 14.11 8.28
C LYS A 34 -9.75 14.24 6.86
N PRO A 35 -9.89 13.15 6.08
CA PRO A 35 -10.31 13.25 4.69
C PRO A 35 -11.60 14.04 4.61
N LYS A 36 -11.57 15.13 3.86
CA LYS A 36 -12.76 15.85 3.44
C LYS A 36 -13.71 14.85 2.85
N ASP A 37 -14.96 14.89 3.26
CA ASP A 37 -16.12 14.17 2.77
C ASP A 37 -15.79 13.14 1.63
N PRO A 38 -15.83 11.83 1.89
CA PRO A 38 -15.34 10.81 0.94
C PRO A 38 -16.05 10.86 -0.41
N SER A 39 -17.24 11.48 -0.47
CA SER A 39 -17.97 11.69 -1.70
C SER A 39 -17.31 12.72 -2.65
N LYS A 40 -16.42 13.57 -2.13
CA LYS A 40 -15.75 14.65 -2.89
C LYS A 40 -14.33 14.30 -3.36
N VAL A 41 -13.80 13.16 -2.96
CA VAL A 41 -12.47 12.71 -3.40
C VAL A 41 -12.56 12.20 -4.83
N ASN A 42 -11.81 12.83 -5.76
CA ASN A 42 -11.78 12.35 -7.15
C ASN A 42 -11.10 10.97 -7.22
N PRO A 43 -11.83 9.89 -7.53
CA PRO A 43 -11.31 8.53 -7.54
C PRO A 43 -10.20 8.33 -8.59
N GLU A 44 -10.17 9.15 -9.66
CA GLU A 44 -9.16 9.04 -10.72
C GLU A 44 -7.75 9.42 -10.24
N LYS A 45 -7.64 10.26 -9.22
CA LYS A 45 -6.36 10.74 -8.66
C LYS A 45 -5.97 10.01 -7.38
N TYR A 46 -6.91 9.33 -6.73
CA TYR A 46 -6.65 8.64 -5.48
C TYR A 46 -5.89 7.33 -5.71
N LEU A 47 -4.98 7.02 -4.80
CA LEU A 47 -4.21 5.78 -4.79
C LEU A 47 -4.73 4.89 -3.67
N GLY A 48 -5.74 4.08 -4.01
CA GLY A 48 -6.34 3.15 -3.07
C GLY A 48 -5.39 2.00 -2.73
N LYS A 49 -5.48 1.51 -1.51
CA LYS A 49 -4.76 0.30 -1.07
C LYS A 49 -5.76 -0.83 -0.90
N MET A 50 -5.33 -2.02 -1.29
CA MET A 50 -6.05 -3.26 -1.01
C MET A 50 -5.09 -4.26 -0.39
N ARG A 51 -5.49 -4.83 0.74
CA ARG A 51 -4.70 -5.82 1.46
C ARG A 51 -5.54 -7.02 1.79
N ILE A 52 -4.98 -8.19 1.64
CA ILE A 52 -5.64 -9.46 1.93
C ILE A 52 -4.89 -10.12 3.07
N PHE A 53 -5.64 -10.47 4.12
CA PHE A 53 -5.14 -11.08 5.34
C PHE A 53 -5.70 -12.48 5.48
N LEU A 54 -4.92 -13.38 6.06
CA LEU A 54 -5.35 -14.74 6.34
C LEU A 54 -5.97 -14.80 7.74
N GLU A 55 -7.08 -15.51 7.87
CA GLU A 55 -7.64 -15.91 9.17
C GLU A 55 -6.66 -16.85 9.88
N VAL A 56 -6.38 -16.55 11.14
CA VAL A 56 -5.49 -17.33 12.01
C VAL A 56 -6.20 -17.64 13.30
N HIS A 57 -5.67 -18.60 14.04
CA HIS A 57 -6.13 -18.86 15.40
C HIS A 57 -5.74 -17.69 16.31
N GLU A 58 -6.61 -17.31 17.23
CA GLU A 58 -6.35 -16.22 18.17
C GLU A 58 -5.23 -16.62 19.13
N ASP A 59 -4.09 -15.96 19.05
CA ASP A 59 -2.92 -16.20 19.90
C ASP A 59 -2.60 -15.03 20.83
N GLY A 60 -3.32 -13.90 20.68
CA GLY A 60 -3.15 -12.68 21.47
C GLY A 60 -1.82 -11.94 21.25
N ILE A 61 -0.93 -12.44 20.37
CA ILE A 61 0.39 -11.85 20.11
C ILE A 61 0.49 -11.35 18.68
N ARG A 62 0.17 -12.19 17.69
CA ARG A 62 0.27 -11.92 16.26
C ARG A 62 -1.09 -11.75 15.60
N SER A 63 -2.14 -12.19 16.27
CA SER A 63 -3.50 -12.09 15.78
C SER A 63 -4.14 -10.76 16.18
N GLN A 64 -5.01 -10.27 15.31
CA GLN A 64 -5.85 -9.11 15.53
C GLN A 64 -7.29 -9.46 15.18
N ASN A 65 -8.24 -9.19 16.09
CA ASN A 65 -9.66 -9.38 15.81
C ASN A 65 -10.20 -8.17 15.06
N VAL A 66 -10.82 -8.42 13.92
CA VAL A 66 -11.43 -7.40 13.07
C VAL A 66 -12.88 -7.74 12.76
N LYS A 67 -13.72 -6.71 12.70
CA LYS A 67 -15.11 -6.85 12.26
C LYS A 67 -15.17 -6.62 10.76
N VAL A 68 -15.52 -7.68 10.03
CA VAL A 68 -15.63 -7.64 8.58
C VAL A 68 -17.10 -7.58 8.20
N LEU A 69 -17.42 -6.89 7.10
CA LEU A 69 -18.76 -6.60 6.60
C LEU A 69 -19.50 -5.55 7.46
N ARG A 70 -20.23 -4.67 6.77
CA ARG A 70 -21.00 -3.58 7.41
C ARG A 70 -22.41 -4.01 7.79
N ARG A 71 -23.08 -4.75 6.89
CA ARG A 71 -24.49 -5.13 7.07
C ARG A 71 -24.68 -6.25 8.09
N ARG A 72 -23.78 -7.24 8.07
CA ARG A 72 -23.77 -8.36 9.01
C ARG A 72 -22.36 -8.61 9.47
N PRO A 73 -21.85 -7.83 10.44
CA PRO A 73 -20.48 -7.94 10.91
C PRO A 73 -20.17 -9.35 11.41
N ILE A 74 -19.10 -9.90 10.91
CA ILE A 74 -18.49 -11.14 11.43
C ILE A 74 -17.15 -10.79 12.04
N GLU A 75 -16.84 -11.41 13.16
CA GLU A 75 -15.53 -11.27 13.80
C GLU A 75 -14.58 -12.31 13.21
N VAL A 76 -13.42 -11.85 12.77
CA VAL A 76 -12.39 -12.70 12.17
C VAL A 76 -11.06 -12.35 12.84
N SER A 77 -10.36 -13.35 13.35
CA SER A 77 -8.99 -13.19 13.84
C SER A 77 -8.03 -13.33 12.68
N ILE A 78 -7.24 -12.30 12.39
CA ILE A 78 -6.34 -12.25 11.24
C ILE A 78 -4.89 -12.10 11.68
N ASP A 79 -3.96 -12.56 10.85
CA ASP A 79 -2.54 -12.23 10.99
C ASP A 79 -2.35 -10.71 10.78
N GLN A 80 -1.48 -10.08 11.58
CA GLN A 80 -1.18 -8.64 11.43
C GLN A 80 -0.51 -8.33 10.09
N SER A 81 0.12 -9.32 9.46
CA SER A 81 0.79 -9.16 8.17
C SER A 81 -0.11 -9.59 7.01
N PRO A 82 -0.32 -8.74 6.01
CA PRO A 82 -1.09 -9.12 4.84
C PRO A 82 -0.34 -10.15 4.00
N ILE A 83 -1.05 -11.17 3.52
CA ILE A 83 -0.51 -12.16 2.58
C ILE A 83 -0.36 -11.60 1.15
N LEU A 84 -1.24 -10.67 0.78
CA LEU A 84 -1.22 -9.98 -0.51
C LEU A 84 -1.48 -8.49 -0.33
N THR A 85 -0.79 -7.71 -1.15
CA THR A 85 -0.97 -6.25 -1.26
C THR A 85 -1.17 -5.87 -2.73
N GLU A 86 -1.58 -4.63 -2.99
CA GLU A 86 -1.73 -4.09 -4.35
C GLU A 86 -0.44 -4.18 -5.19
N SER A 87 0.72 -4.30 -4.56
CA SER A 87 2.02 -4.44 -5.24
C SER A 87 2.24 -5.81 -5.91
N LEU A 88 1.47 -6.81 -5.50
CA LEU A 88 1.45 -8.18 -6.00
C LEU A 88 0.24 -8.46 -6.91
N MET A 89 -0.57 -7.43 -7.15
CA MET A 89 -1.72 -7.51 -8.03
C MET A 89 -1.35 -7.01 -9.43
N GLN A 90 -1.92 -7.66 -10.44
CA GLN A 90 -1.78 -7.28 -11.84
C GLN A 90 -2.93 -6.39 -12.29
N GLU A 91 -4.13 -6.76 -11.90
CA GLU A 91 -5.36 -6.10 -12.31
C GLU A 91 -6.46 -6.30 -11.28
N ILE A 92 -7.36 -5.34 -11.20
CA ILE A 92 -8.63 -5.44 -10.49
C ILE A 92 -9.72 -4.86 -11.36
N ARG A 93 -10.85 -5.57 -11.47
CA ARG A 93 -12.01 -5.17 -12.28
C ARG A 93 -13.31 -5.43 -11.54
N LEU A 94 -14.27 -4.54 -11.72
CA LEU A 94 -15.67 -4.81 -11.39
C LEU A 94 -16.30 -5.61 -12.53
N VAL A 95 -16.90 -6.73 -12.20
CA VAL A 95 -17.64 -7.59 -13.13
C VAL A 95 -19.10 -7.65 -12.69
N ASN A 96 -20.00 -7.26 -13.60
CA ASN A 96 -21.44 -7.37 -13.40
C ASN A 96 -21.97 -8.59 -14.14
N ASN A 97 -22.83 -9.35 -13.50
CA ASN A 97 -23.53 -10.47 -14.09
C ASN A 97 -25.01 -10.48 -13.67
N GLN A 98 -25.80 -11.40 -14.19
CA GLN A 98 -27.24 -11.51 -13.90
C GLN A 98 -27.56 -11.79 -12.42
N TYR A 99 -26.59 -12.24 -11.62
CA TYR A 99 -26.75 -12.56 -10.20
C TYR A 99 -26.21 -11.47 -9.26
N GLY A 100 -25.64 -10.39 -9.82
CA GLY A 100 -25.06 -9.29 -9.06
C GLY A 100 -23.70 -8.87 -9.60
N PHE A 101 -22.85 -8.38 -8.72
CA PHE A 101 -21.51 -7.93 -9.08
C PHE A 101 -20.45 -8.49 -8.14
N HIS A 102 -19.22 -8.53 -8.63
CA HIS A 102 -18.05 -8.92 -7.87
C HIS A 102 -16.80 -8.20 -8.37
N LEU A 103 -15.77 -8.20 -7.56
CA LEU A 103 -14.44 -7.74 -7.95
C LEU A 103 -13.60 -8.94 -8.34
N ASP A 104 -13.08 -8.94 -9.57
CA ASP A 104 -12.07 -9.87 -10.04
C ASP A 104 -10.70 -9.27 -9.78
N VAL A 105 -9.89 -9.93 -8.97
CA VAL A 105 -8.51 -9.58 -8.71
C VAL A 105 -7.61 -10.61 -9.37
N GLN A 106 -6.75 -10.15 -10.29
CA GLN A 106 -5.70 -10.96 -10.88
C GLN A 106 -4.36 -10.60 -10.26
N CYS A 107 -3.65 -11.58 -9.71
CA CYS A 107 -2.32 -11.43 -9.16
C CYS A 107 -1.24 -11.43 -10.27
N ASP A 108 -0.09 -10.84 -9.97
CA ASP A 108 1.13 -11.05 -10.77
C ASP A 108 1.72 -12.45 -10.48
N GLN A 109 2.79 -12.83 -11.14
CA GLN A 109 3.40 -14.15 -10.99
C GLN A 109 3.77 -14.47 -9.53
N ARG A 110 4.33 -13.50 -8.81
CA ARG A 110 4.70 -13.68 -7.40
C ARG A 110 3.48 -13.77 -6.49
N GLY A 111 2.49 -12.92 -6.74
CA GLY A 111 1.21 -12.94 -6.01
C GLY A 111 0.43 -14.22 -6.27
N THR A 112 0.46 -14.74 -7.51
CA THR A 112 -0.15 -16.04 -7.87
C THR A 112 0.46 -17.16 -7.05
N TRP A 113 1.78 -17.24 -6.99
CA TRP A 113 2.47 -18.26 -6.21
C TRP A 113 2.15 -18.18 -4.71
N LEU A 114 2.12 -16.97 -4.15
CA LEU A 114 1.73 -16.76 -2.75
C LEU A 114 0.27 -17.16 -2.50
N LEU A 115 -0.66 -16.69 -3.34
CA LEU A 115 -2.08 -17.01 -3.22
C LEU A 115 -2.33 -18.52 -3.28
N GLU A 116 -1.69 -19.18 -4.24
CA GLU A 116 -1.73 -20.64 -4.39
C GLU A 116 -1.22 -21.36 -3.15
N SER A 117 -0.04 -20.98 -2.65
CA SER A 117 0.58 -21.57 -1.46
C SER A 117 -0.31 -21.42 -0.23
N TYR A 118 -0.81 -20.22 0.03
CA TYR A 118 -1.67 -19.96 1.19
C TYR A 118 -3.02 -20.67 1.08
N THR A 119 -3.63 -20.71 -0.10
CA THR A 119 -4.94 -21.35 -0.28
C THR A 119 -4.86 -22.87 -0.29
N ALA A 120 -3.73 -23.46 -0.70
CA ALA A 120 -3.50 -24.91 -0.64
C ALA A 120 -3.44 -25.44 0.80
N THR A 121 -2.87 -24.68 1.72
CA THR A 121 -2.60 -25.11 3.11
C THR A 121 -3.64 -24.63 4.12
N ASN A 122 -4.51 -23.70 3.76
CA ASN A 122 -5.47 -23.08 4.67
C ASN A 122 -6.92 -23.20 4.20
N GLY A 123 -7.28 -24.36 3.66
CA GLY A 123 -8.68 -24.67 3.31
C GLY A 123 -9.62 -24.52 4.51
N GLY A 124 -10.81 -23.94 4.29
CA GLY A 124 -11.81 -23.68 5.32
C GLY A 124 -11.64 -22.35 6.07
N LYS A 125 -10.45 -21.74 6.06
CA LYS A 125 -10.20 -20.42 6.64
C LYS A 125 -10.72 -19.30 5.74
N ARG A 126 -10.77 -18.09 6.28
CA ARG A 126 -11.23 -16.87 5.56
C ARG A 126 -10.06 -16.02 5.09
N LEU A 127 -10.31 -15.30 4.01
CA LEU A 127 -9.43 -14.22 3.54
C LEU A 127 -10.12 -12.88 3.85
N ALA A 128 -9.66 -12.17 4.88
CA ALA A 128 -10.20 -10.85 5.21
C ALA A 128 -9.61 -9.79 4.26
N ILE A 129 -10.49 -9.02 3.61
CA ILE A 129 -10.13 -8.07 2.57
C ILE A 129 -10.35 -6.65 3.07
N PHE A 130 -9.26 -5.91 3.19
CA PHE A 130 -9.19 -4.54 3.62
C PHE A 130 -8.97 -3.60 2.45
N VAL A 131 -9.67 -2.46 2.45
CA VAL A 131 -9.45 -1.32 1.54
C VAL A 131 -9.39 -0.02 2.31
N ASP A 132 -8.68 0.97 1.77
CA ASP A 132 -8.54 2.30 2.39
C ASP A 132 -9.30 3.41 1.65
N TYR A 133 -10.20 3.06 0.75
CA TYR A 133 -11.00 4.00 -0.01
C TYR A 133 -12.48 3.57 -0.01
N PRO A 134 -13.42 4.51 0.14
CA PRO A 134 -13.28 5.93 0.51
C PRO A 134 -12.78 6.12 1.93
N GLU A 135 -13.01 5.14 2.79
CA GLU A 135 -12.57 5.03 4.17
C GLU A 135 -11.92 3.67 4.40
N GLN A 136 -11.20 3.55 5.51
CA GLN A 136 -10.62 2.28 5.91
C GLN A 136 -11.73 1.31 6.32
N GLN A 137 -11.85 0.21 5.59
CA GLN A 137 -12.94 -0.75 5.82
C GLN A 137 -12.58 -2.17 5.39
N TRP A 138 -13.23 -3.13 6.03
CA TRP A 138 -13.18 -4.54 5.71
C TRP A 138 -14.40 -4.89 4.85
N ILE A 139 -14.19 -5.16 3.57
CA ILE A 139 -15.28 -5.28 2.59
C ILE A 139 -15.73 -6.71 2.34
N ALA A 140 -14.92 -7.70 2.63
CA ALA A 140 -15.26 -9.09 2.39
C ALA A 140 -14.42 -10.05 3.24
N ALA A 141 -14.95 -11.28 3.47
CA ALA A 141 -14.24 -12.38 4.10
C ALA A 141 -14.61 -13.73 3.46
N PRO A 142 -14.25 -13.97 2.18
CA PRO A 142 -14.53 -15.24 1.52
C PRO A 142 -13.80 -16.40 2.22
N ILE A 143 -14.47 -17.56 2.24
CA ILE A 143 -13.88 -18.82 2.75
C ILE A 143 -13.05 -19.43 1.62
N ILE A 144 -11.86 -19.89 1.94
CA ILE A 144 -10.99 -20.67 1.04
C ILE A 144 -11.61 -22.05 0.84
N ARG A 145 -12.20 -22.29 -0.33
CA ARG A 145 -12.81 -23.58 -0.67
C ARG A 145 -11.89 -24.46 -1.50
N THR A 146 -11.07 -23.83 -2.33
CA THR A 146 -10.18 -24.51 -3.28
C THR A 146 -8.84 -23.77 -3.37
N ARG A 147 -7.82 -24.50 -3.81
CA ARG A 147 -6.52 -23.92 -4.18
C ARG A 147 -6.67 -22.98 -5.37
N LEU A 148 -6.14 -21.77 -5.29
CA LEU A 148 -6.24 -20.74 -6.32
C LEU A 148 -4.92 -20.68 -7.13
N ALA A 149 -4.68 -21.68 -7.98
CA ALA A 149 -3.45 -21.82 -8.76
C ALA A 149 -3.32 -20.80 -9.90
N GLU A 150 -4.45 -20.25 -10.38
CA GLU A 150 -4.45 -19.27 -11.47
C GLU A 150 -4.15 -17.83 -11.01
N GLY A 151 -4.00 -17.61 -9.69
CA GLY A 151 -3.80 -16.29 -9.12
C GLY A 151 -5.00 -15.36 -9.27
N LYS A 152 -6.18 -15.94 -9.50
CA LYS A 152 -7.44 -15.20 -9.61
C LYS A 152 -8.24 -15.32 -8.31
N LEU A 153 -8.64 -14.17 -7.76
CA LEU A 153 -9.48 -14.09 -6.58
C LEU A 153 -10.76 -13.33 -6.91
N VAL A 154 -11.90 -13.96 -6.68
CA VAL A 154 -13.23 -13.36 -6.83
C VAL A 154 -13.71 -12.88 -5.47
N ILE A 155 -14.07 -11.60 -5.36
CA ILE A 155 -14.48 -10.94 -4.13
C ILE A 155 -15.88 -10.38 -4.31
N ILE A 156 -16.82 -10.81 -3.46
CA ILE A 156 -18.15 -10.19 -3.37
C ILE A 156 -18.07 -9.16 -2.22
N PRO A 157 -17.95 -7.85 -2.53
CA PRO A 157 -17.78 -6.83 -1.50
C PRO A 157 -19.13 -6.47 -0.87
N ASP A 158 -19.13 -6.16 0.42
CA ASP A 158 -20.24 -5.51 1.11
C ASP A 158 -20.24 -4.00 0.85
N ALA A 159 -20.53 -3.65 -0.39
CA ALA A 159 -20.51 -2.30 -0.91
C ALA A 159 -21.60 -2.10 -1.97
N SER A 160 -21.89 -0.87 -2.35
CA SER A 160 -22.70 -0.61 -3.55
C SER A 160 -21.89 -0.81 -4.83
N VAL A 161 -22.56 -0.94 -5.97
CA VAL A 161 -21.89 -1.09 -7.29
C VAL A 161 -20.98 0.10 -7.55
N GLU A 162 -21.44 1.31 -7.25
CA GLU A 162 -20.71 2.55 -7.46
C GLU A 162 -19.47 2.62 -6.54
N GLU A 163 -19.60 2.17 -5.30
CA GLU A 163 -18.51 2.10 -4.35
C GLU A 163 -17.46 1.06 -4.78
N ALA A 164 -17.91 -0.12 -5.16
CA ALA A 164 -17.06 -1.19 -5.68
C ALA A 164 -16.29 -0.76 -6.93
N ASN A 165 -16.94 -0.03 -7.84
CA ASN A 165 -16.27 0.53 -9.01
C ASN A 165 -15.19 1.54 -8.64
N ARG A 166 -15.49 2.46 -7.69
CA ARG A 166 -14.49 3.42 -7.19
C ARG A 166 -13.31 2.73 -6.50
N ILE A 167 -13.57 1.69 -5.70
CA ILE A 167 -12.52 0.86 -5.09
C ILE A 167 -11.63 0.26 -6.19
N ALA A 168 -12.23 -0.37 -7.20
CA ALA A 168 -11.47 -0.97 -8.31
C ALA A 168 -10.61 0.06 -9.04
N MET A 169 -11.15 1.24 -9.34
CA MET A 169 -10.43 2.33 -10.01
C MET A 169 -9.24 2.82 -9.17
N THR A 170 -9.45 3.09 -7.89
CA THR A 170 -8.41 3.64 -7.01
C THR A 170 -7.28 2.66 -6.76
N VAL A 171 -7.59 1.38 -6.55
CA VAL A 171 -6.59 0.31 -6.40
C VAL A 171 -5.85 0.10 -7.71
N MET A 172 -6.54 0.15 -8.87
CA MET A 172 -5.89 0.04 -10.17
C MET A 172 -4.91 1.20 -10.44
N ASN A 173 -5.21 2.41 -9.96
CA ASN A 173 -4.28 3.55 -10.03
C ASN A 173 -2.99 3.26 -9.25
N SER A 174 -3.09 2.66 -8.07
CA SER A 174 -1.93 2.25 -7.27
C SER A 174 -1.10 1.19 -7.98
N ILE A 175 -1.73 0.16 -8.53
CA ILE A 175 -1.07 -0.89 -9.30
C ILE A 175 -0.30 -0.29 -10.48
N ARG A 176 -0.93 0.59 -11.25
CA ARG A 176 -0.30 1.28 -12.40
C ARG A 176 0.90 2.13 -11.96
N LYS A 177 0.78 2.87 -10.86
CA LYS A 177 1.87 3.69 -10.32
C LYS A 177 3.06 2.82 -9.89
N ILE A 178 2.81 1.75 -9.16
CA ILE A 178 3.85 0.81 -8.71
C ILE A 178 4.58 0.19 -9.90
N LYS A 179 3.84 -0.24 -10.93
CA LYS A 179 4.42 -0.81 -12.16
C LYS A 179 5.27 0.20 -12.94
N LYS A 180 4.87 1.48 -12.97
CA LYS A 180 5.68 2.54 -13.61
C LYS A 180 7.01 2.75 -12.88
N ILE A 181 7.01 2.68 -11.54
CA ILE A 181 8.23 2.82 -10.73
C ILE A 181 9.16 1.62 -10.90
N LYS A 182 8.62 0.41 -11.02
CA LYS A 182 9.41 -0.82 -11.18
C LYS A 182 10.03 -0.99 -12.57
N LYS A 183 9.57 -0.27 -13.60
CA LYS A 183 10.23 -0.28 -14.93
C LYS A 183 11.52 0.53 -14.84
N PRO A 184 12.73 -0.06 -15.09
CA PRO A 184 13.95 0.71 -15.15
C PRO A 184 13.81 1.77 -16.25
N LYS A 185 14.26 3.00 -15.97
CA LYS A 185 14.44 4.01 -17.01
C LYS A 185 15.36 3.37 -18.05
N LYS A 186 14.86 3.17 -19.27
CA LYS A 186 15.74 2.88 -20.40
C LYS A 186 16.70 4.05 -20.49
N ASP A 187 17.97 3.79 -20.22
CA ASP A 187 19.02 4.76 -20.42
C ASP A 187 18.95 5.19 -21.88
N LYS A 188 18.80 6.48 -22.09
CA LYS A 188 18.91 7.11 -23.41
C LYS A 188 20.28 6.72 -23.97
N PRO A 189 20.39 6.13 -25.16
CA PRO A 189 21.70 5.87 -25.73
C PRO A 189 22.45 7.21 -25.82
N SER A 190 23.55 7.31 -25.10
CA SER A 190 24.47 8.43 -25.25
C SER A 190 25.02 8.38 -26.66
N ASN A 191 24.72 9.38 -27.49
CA ASN A 191 25.39 9.60 -28.76
C ASN A 191 26.87 9.85 -28.48
N GLY A 192 27.64 8.79 -28.35
CA GLY A 192 29.08 8.81 -28.41
C GLY A 192 29.51 8.89 -29.83
N SER A 193 29.92 10.07 -30.28
CA SER A 193 30.62 10.27 -31.55
C SER A 193 31.91 9.44 -31.57
N THR A 194 31.88 8.29 -32.22
CA THR A 194 33.09 7.50 -32.47
C THR A 194 33.80 8.12 -33.66
N THR A 195 34.79 8.96 -33.40
CA THR A 195 35.80 9.37 -34.38
C THR A 195 36.61 8.15 -34.72
N SER A 196 36.34 7.59 -35.91
CA SER A 196 37.12 6.50 -36.51
C SER A 196 38.51 7.01 -36.91
N ARG A 197 39.51 6.77 -36.10
CA ARG A 197 40.93 6.90 -36.48
C ARG A 197 41.33 5.66 -37.26
N THR A 198 41.37 5.83 -38.58
CA THR A 198 41.93 4.85 -39.52
C THR A 198 43.44 4.81 -39.37
N THR A 199 43.97 3.82 -38.65
CA THR A 199 45.40 3.53 -38.65
C THR A 199 45.70 2.56 -39.82
N LYS A 200 46.31 3.08 -40.89
CA LYS A 200 46.90 2.32 -42.00
C LYS A 200 48.04 1.46 -41.47
N LEU A 201 47.88 0.17 -41.29
CA LEU A 201 48.97 -0.77 -41.12
C LEU A 201 49.54 -1.11 -42.51
N LYS A 202 50.76 -0.65 -42.71
CA LYS A 202 51.63 -0.96 -43.85
C LYS A 202 52.18 -2.36 -43.64
N ASN A 203 51.87 -3.27 -44.55
CA ASN A 203 52.50 -4.59 -44.62
C ASN A 203 53.87 -4.45 -45.32
N PRO A 204 54.94 -4.99 -44.78
CA PRO A 204 56.14 -5.28 -45.56
C PRO A 204 56.39 -6.79 -45.63
N HIS A 205 56.83 -7.21 -46.80
CA HIS A 205 57.50 -8.44 -47.19
C HIS A 205 56.66 -9.58 -47.79
N SER A 206 56.53 -9.41 -49.11
CA SER A 206 56.71 -10.53 -50.07
C SER A 206 58.17 -10.59 -50.47
N LYS A 207 58.88 -11.69 -50.19
CA LYS A 207 59.97 -12.22 -51.03
C LYS A 207 60.24 -13.68 -50.70
N LYS A 208 60.17 -14.42 -51.79
CA LYS A 208 60.64 -15.78 -52.18
C LYS A 208 59.67 -16.90 -51.93
#